data_3d57b0eed0135d62639231fe2e87ee8f
#
_entry.id   3d57b0eed0135d62639231fe2e87ee8f
#
_cell.length_a   1.000
_cell.length_b   1.000
_cell.length_c   1.000
_cell.angle_alpha   90.00
_cell.angle_beta   90.00
_cell.angle_gamma   90.00
#
_symmetry.space_group_name_H-M   'P 1'
#
loop_
_entity.id
_entity.type
_entity.pdbx_description
1 polymer ?
#
loop_
_entity_poly.entity_id
_entity_poly.type
_entity_poly.pdbx_seq_one_letter_code
_entity_poly.pdbx_strand_id
1 'polypeptide(L)'
;MIRFCFVAHMLTRLLAVAALALPIPALAQSLTPDETTRIDTLVTGALADTGVPSASIAVVRGGRVVFTRAYGKPSETIRTADPALPYQIASISKQFTAAAILLLEDEGKLKLDDTVATYVPGITGGDRITIRQLLSHTAGLQDYWPQDYSFAAMAHPVTPQQIVDRWAKKPLDFAPGTQWQYSNTGYVVAGMIVEKVAGVPLLAFLQQRIFKPLDIRALDQDKAIGKRFPQGYGRFALGPVRAETPSAPGWLYAAGELSMSAGDLAKWDVARLARTTLPADDWAAQETPVKLADGTTNGYGLGVSTGTANGRRYVEHSGEAVGFLSENIVYPDDKAAIVVLTNSWFSDAVSRISTGIARIVLPPPAASAEDATALPRARAVYDQLRAGTLDRGRLTEDANFYFKPVALADYKASLGALGEPTGFAQTGRARLRGGFVNRTYRITYPDRTLSLSTYAEPGAAGRYEQFLVAPSQ
;
A
#
# COMPACT_ATOMS: atom_id res chain seq x y z
N MET A 1 13.18 -69.35 -64.82
CA MET A 1 14.55 -69.04 -64.38
C MET A 1 14.77 -67.55 -64.56
N ILE A 2 14.40 -66.68 -63.62
CA ILE A 2 14.89 -65.30 -63.59
C ILE A 2 14.74 -64.86 -62.08
N ARG A 3 15.87 -64.56 -61.43
CA ARG A 3 15.99 -64.05 -60.08
C ARG A 3 15.69 -62.54 -60.04
N PHE A 4 14.76 -62.11 -59.16
CA PHE A 4 14.61 -60.71 -58.81
C PHE A 4 15.21 -60.48 -57.45
N CYS A 5 16.23 -59.61 -57.38
CA CYS A 5 16.76 -59.01 -56.15
C CYS A 5 15.86 -57.87 -55.66
N PHE A 6 15.35 -57.97 -54.45
CA PHE A 6 14.73 -56.81 -53.75
C PHE A 6 15.78 -56.16 -52.88
N VAL A 7 16.07 -54.90 -53.18
CA VAL A 7 16.86 -53.99 -52.29
C VAL A 7 15.90 -53.29 -51.36
N ALA A 8 16.03 -53.60 -50.10
CA ALA A 8 15.27 -52.93 -49.05
C ALA A 8 15.97 -51.62 -48.62
N HIS A 9 15.34 -50.44 -48.84
CA HIS A 9 15.78 -49.18 -48.36
C HIS A 9 15.13 -48.99 -46.92
N MET A 10 16.00 -49.01 -45.92
CA MET A 10 15.64 -48.69 -44.51
C MET A 10 15.70 -47.16 -44.31
N LEU A 11 14.55 -46.48 -44.32
CA LEU A 11 14.41 -45.08 -43.92
C LEU A 11 14.36 -45.01 -42.40
N THR A 12 15.44 -44.55 -41.79
CA THR A 12 15.51 -44.21 -40.35
C THR A 12 14.85 -42.85 -40.17
N ARG A 13 13.63 -42.82 -39.61
CA ARG A 13 12.99 -41.58 -39.17
C ARG A 13 13.52 -41.23 -37.76
N LEU A 14 14.32 -40.18 -37.65
CA LEU A 14 14.63 -39.51 -36.37
C LEU A 14 13.39 -38.75 -35.89
N LEU A 15 12.76 -39.24 -34.85
CA LEU A 15 11.77 -38.50 -34.08
C LEU A 15 12.51 -37.55 -33.15
N ALA A 16 12.52 -36.26 -33.51
CA ALA A 16 12.92 -35.19 -32.57
C ALA A 16 11.81 -35.02 -31.56
N VAL A 17 12.01 -35.52 -30.35
CA VAL A 17 11.15 -35.19 -29.19
C VAL A 17 11.48 -33.78 -28.73
N ALA A 18 10.67 -32.81 -29.14
CA ALA A 18 10.69 -31.49 -28.57
C ALA A 18 10.14 -31.56 -27.10
N ALA A 19 11.05 -31.56 -26.14
CA ALA A 19 10.66 -31.39 -24.73
C ALA A 19 10.07 -30.00 -24.54
N LEU A 20 8.74 -29.93 -24.49
CA LEU A 20 8.04 -28.73 -23.99
C LEU A 20 8.45 -28.55 -22.52
N ALA A 21 9.38 -27.64 -22.25
CA ALA A 21 9.66 -27.15 -20.94
C ALA A 21 8.41 -26.37 -20.45
N LEU A 22 7.53 -27.06 -19.72
CA LEU A 22 6.47 -26.39 -18.99
C LEU A 22 7.16 -25.41 -18.02
N PRO A 23 6.69 -24.15 -17.92
CA PRO A 23 7.24 -23.22 -16.95
C PRO A 23 6.97 -23.81 -15.55
N ILE A 24 8.04 -24.20 -14.87
CA ILE A 24 7.98 -24.55 -13.46
C ILE A 24 7.40 -23.31 -12.77
N PRO A 25 6.27 -23.40 -12.04
CA PRO A 25 5.77 -22.26 -11.31
C PRO A 25 6.89 -21.81 -10.37
N ALA A 26 7.32 -20.57 -10.51
CA ALA A 26 8.32 -20.00 -9.62
C ALA A 26 7.79 -20.16 -8.19
N LEU A 27 8.34 -21.11 -7.45
CA LEU A 27 8.04 -21.30 -6.02
C LEU A 27 8.32 -19.95 -5.37
N ALA A 28 7.35 -19.44 -4.62
CA ALA A 28 7.53 -18.20 -3.87
C ALA A 28 8.81 -18.36 -3.05
N GLN A 29 9.84 -17.59 -3.40
CA GLN A 29 11.12 -17.67 -2.70
C GLN A 29 10.92 -17.15 -1.28
N SER A 30 11.25 -17.98 -0.29
CA SER A 30 11.37 -17.53 1.10
C SER A 30 12.29 -16.32 1.17
N LEU A 31 12.17 -15.50 2.22
CA LEU A 31 13.13 -14.44 2.44
C LEU A 31 14.52 -15.04 2.63
N THR A 32 15.52 -14.38 2.07
CA THR A 32 16.91 -14.75 2.31
C THR A 32 17.31 -14.41 3.75
N PRO A 33 18.38 -15.01 4.30
CA PRO A 33 18.91 -14.63 5.61
C PRO A 33 19.27 -13.13 5.70
N ASP A 34 19.80 -12.54 4.61
CA ASP A 34 20.12 -11.11 4.54
C ASP A 34 18.84 -10.24 4.62
N GLU A 35 17.83 -10.55 3.83
CA GLU A 35 16.54 -9.84 3.87
C GLU A 35 15.93 -9.93 5.26
N THR A 36 15.95 -11.10 5.89
CA THR A 36 15.46 -11.31 7.25
C THR A 36 16.22 -10.45 8.26
N THR A 37 17.54 -10.44 8.20
CA THR A 37 18.41 -9.62 9.07
C THR A 37 18.14 -8.13 8.87
N ARG A 38 17.96 -7.68 7.64
CA ARG A 38 17.65 -6.28 7.33
C ARG A 38 16.26 -5.87 7.85
N ILE A 39 15.26 -6.76 7.77
CA ILE A 39 13.96 -6.52 8.37
C ILE A 39 14.07 -6.43 9.89
N ASP A 40 14.80 -7.35 10.53
CA ASP A 40 15.01 -7.33 11.98
C ASP A 40 15.67 -6.02 12.45
N THR A 41 16.73 -5.59 11.75
CA THR A 41 17.44 -4.34 12.03
C THR A 41 16.53 -3.12 11.84
N LEU A 42 15.75 -3.09 10.75
CA LEU A 42 14.81 -2.02 10.46
C LEU A 42 13.75 -1.89 11.55
N VAL A 43 13.11 -3.00 11.91
CA VAL A 43 12.00 -2.98 12.89
C VAL A 43 12.52 -2.63 14.28
N THR A 44 13.58 -3.29 14.74
CA THR A 44 14.16 -2.99 16.05
C THR A 44 14.68 -1.56 16.17
N GLY A 45 15.29 -1.04 15.09
CA GLY A 45 15.73 0.36 15.02
C GLY A 45 14.55 1.32 15.08
N ALA A 46 13.48 1.07 14.29
CA ALA A 46 12.28 1.91 14.29
C ALA A 46 11.61 1.94 15.67
N LEU A 47 11.49 0.79 16.35
CA LEU A 47 10.94 0.74 17.71
C LEU A 47 11.81 1.51 18.71
N ALA A 48 13.13 1.37 18.64
CA ALA A 48 14.06 2.07 19.53
C ALA A 48 14.02 3.59 19.32
N ASP A 49 14.04 4.06 18.07
CA ASP A 49 14.03 5.48 17.72
C ASP A 49 12.74 6.18 18.11
N THR A 50 11.60 5.48 17.99
CA THR A 50 10.28 6.09 18.20
C THR A 50 9.72 5.86 19.60
N GLY A 51 10.23 4.85 20.32
CA GLY A 51 9.71 4.42 21.62
C GLY A 51 8.43 3.60 21.52
N VAL A 52 8.06 3.11 20.33
CA VAL A 52 6.91 2.20 20.13
C VAL A 52 7.22 0.86 20.82
N PRO A 53 6.35 0.38 21.73
CA PRO A 53 6.70 -0.78 22.57
C PRO A 53 6.79 -2.09 21.80
N SER A 54 5.93 -2.33 20.80
CA SER A 54 5.96 -3.57 20.04
C SER A 54 5.38 -3.43 18.63
N ALA A 55 5.78 -4.35 17.75
CA ALA A 55 5.23 -4.49 16.40
C ALA A 55 5.05 -5.97 16.05
N SER A 56 4.01 -6.28 15.27
CA SER A 56 3.77 -7.58 14.64
C SER A 56 3.76 -7.41 13.12
N ILE A 57 4.55 -8.23 12.42
CA ILE A 57 4.84 -8.09 11.00
C ILE A 57 4.46 -9.36 10.25
N ALA A 58 3.85 -9.22 9.08
CA ALA A 58 3.77 -10.30 8.11
C ALA A 58 4.15 -9.80 6.71
N VAL A 59 4.76 -10.67 5.92
CA VAL A 59 5.13 -10.42 4.52
C VAL A 59 4.60 -11.54 3.65
N VAL A 60 3.90 -11.15 2.59
CA VAL A 60 3.49 -12.03 1.49
C VAL A 60 4.43 -11.79 0.31
N ARG A 61 4.93 -12.86 -0.30
CA ARG A 61 5.70 -12.84 -1.54
C ARG A 61 5.26 -13.99 -2.44
N GLY A 62 5.06 -13.71 -3.74
CA GLY A 62 4.58 -14.71 -4.69
C GLY A 62 3.21 -15.31 -4.30
N GLY A 63 2.34 -14.52 -3.64
CA GLY A 63 1.02 -14.95 -3.19
C GLY A 63 1.03 -15.89 -1.99
N ARG A 64 2.10 -15.94 -1.20
CA ARG A 64 2.19 -16.78 0.02
C ARG A 64 2.79 -15.99 1.17
N VAL A 65 2.35 -16.26 2.39
CA VAL A 65 2.98 -15.72 3.60
C VAL A 65 4.36 -16.35 3.74
N VAL A 66 5.41 -15.54 3.66
CA VAL A 66 6.82 -15.99 3.72
C VAL A 66 7.53 -15.55 4.99
N PHE A 67 6.93 -14.64 5.76
CA PHE A 67 7.52 -14.13 6.99
C PHE A 67 6.41 -13.69 7.96
N THR A 68 6.53 -14.09 9.21
CA THR A 68 5.74 -13.58 10.34
C THR A 68 6.67 -13.44 11.54
N ARG A 69 6.70 -12.28 12.17
CA ARG A 69 7.51 -12.04 13.36
C ARG A 69 6.94 -10.91 14.20
N ALA A 70 7.11 -11.01 15.50
CA ALA A 70 6.76 -9.94 16.43
C ALA A 70 8.00 -9.48 17.20
N TYR A 71 7.99 -8.20 17.59
CA TYR A 71 9.12 -7.50 18.19
C TYR A 71 8.69 -6.71 19.41
N GLY A 72 9.60 -6.51 20.34
CA GLY A 72 9.41 -5.64 21.48
C GLY A 72 8.58 -6.27 22.61
N LYS A 73 7.90 -5.42 23.38
CA LYS A 73 7.15 -5.78 24.59
C LYS A 73 5.67 -5.37 24.42
N PRO A 74 4.76 -6.31 24.14
CA PRO A 74 3.35 -6.01 23.84
C PRO A 74 2.57 -5.39 25.00
N SER A 75 2.95 -5.67 26.26
CA SER A 75 2.33 -5.08 27.46
C SER A 75 3.22 -5.29 28.68
N GLU A 76 2.82 -4.74 29.82
CA GLU A 76 3.51 -5.00 31.09
C GLU A 76 3.42 -6.46 31.54
N THR A 77 2.40 -7.16 31.12
CA THR A 77 2.17 -8.59 31.45
C THR A 77 2.70 -9.55 30.39
N ILE A 78 2.81 -9.10 29.11
CA ILE A 78 3.36 -9.88 27.99
C ILE A 78 4.74 -9.29 27.66
N ARG A 79 5.79 -9.90 28.18
CA ARG A 79 7.15 -9.38 28.05
C ARG A 79 7.84 -9.75 26.74
N THR A 80 7.38 -10.82 26.10
CA THR A 80 7.95 -11.31 24.83
C THR A 80 6.87 -11.26 23.77
N ALA A 81 7.17 -10.61 22.65
CA ALA A 81 6.26 -10.55 21.52
C ALA A 81 6.09 -11.94 20.87
N ASP A 82 4.83 -12.29 20.61
CA ASP A 82 4.45 -13.51 19.90
C ASP A 82 3.68 -13.12 18.63
N PRO A 83 4.07 -13.60 17.43
CA PRO A 83 3.40 -13.29 16.19
C PRO A 83 1.93 -13.76 16.13
N ALA A 84 1.50 -14.64 17.03
CA ALA A 84 0.11 -15.07 17.14
C ALA A 84 -0.78 -14.11 17.94
N LEU A 85 -0.20 -13.10 18.61
CA LEU A 85 -0.99 -12.13 19.38
C LEU A 85 -1.89 -11.28 18.46
N PRO A 86 -3.18 -11.14 18.79
CA PRO A 86 -4.07 -10.27 18.04
C PRO A 86 -3.84 -8.80 18.45
N TYR A 87 -3.51 -7.96 17.49
CA TYR A 87 -3.50 -6.51 17.61
C TYR A 87 -4.81 -5.94 17.08
N GLN A 88 -5.24 -4.79 17.59
CA GLN A 88 -6.35 -4.05 17.01
C GLN A 88 -5.95 -3.55 15.62
N ILE A 89 -6.67 -3.99 14.58
CA ILE A 89 -6.39 -3.57 13.19
C ILE A 89 -7.19 -2.33 12.80
N ALA A 90 -8.08 -1.89 13.66
CA ALA A 90 -8.88 -0.68 13.50
C ALA A 90 -9.52 -0.56 12.10
N SER A 91 -9.36 0.57 11.42
CA SER A 91 -10.03 0.86 10.14
C SER A 91 -9.70 -0.11 9.00
N ILE A 92 -8.67 -0.95 9.11
CA ILE A 92 -8.47 -2.08 8.19
C ILE A 92 -9.70 -3.00 8.18
N SER A 93 -10.51 -3.01 9.26
CA SER A 93 -11.79 -3.73 9.34
C SER A 93 -12.79 -3.33 8.25
N LYS A 94 -12.69 -2.11 7.73
CA LYS A 94 -13.63 -1.58 6.71
C LYS A 94 -13.67 -2.43 5.44
N GLN A 95 -12.53 -2.99 5.01
CA GLN A 95 -12.50 -3.88 3.85
C GLN A 95 -13.34 -5.16 4.07
N PHE A 96 -13.45 -5.64 5.30
CA PHE A 96 -14.28 -6.80 5.64
C PHE A 96 -15.76 -6.44 5.70
N THR A 97 -16.10 -5.25 6.22
CA THR A 97 -17.48 -4.74 6.20
C THR A 97 -17.96 -4.53 4.75
N ALA A 98 -17.10 -3.98 3.89
CA ALA A 98 -17.39 -3.85 2.46
C ALA A 98 -17.55 -5.23 1.78
N ALA A 99 -16.68 -6.19 2.09
CA ALA A 99 -16.79 -7.56 1.60
C ALA A 99 -18.10 -8.23 2.02
N ALA A 100 -18.57 -7.98 3.26
CA ALA A 100 -19.87 -8.51 3.72
C ALA A 100 -21.04 -7.95 2.89
N ILE A 101 -21.02 -6.66 2.55
CA ILE A 101 -22.03 -6.04 1.68
C ILE A 101 -21.99 -6.67 0.28
N LEU A 102 -20.80 -6.84 -0.31
CA LEU A 102 -20.64 -7.44 -1.64
C LEU A 102 -21.16 -8.88 -1.68
N LEU A 103 -20.83 -9.71 -0.68
CA LEU A 103 -21.38 -11.06 -0.58
C LEU A 103 -22.91 -11.10 -0.46
N LEU A 104 -23.54 -10.10 0.16
CA LEU A 104 -25.00 -9.99 0.21
C LEU A 104 -25.59 -9.47 -1.10
N GLU A 105 -24.83 -8.66 -1.85
CA GLU A 105 -25.19 -8.24 -3.22
C GLU A 105 -25.22 -9.42 -4.17
N ASP A 106 -24.19 -10.27 -4.14
CA ASP A 106 -24.13 -11.51 -4.93
C ASP A 106 -25.29 -12.48 -4.63
N GLU A 107 -25.73 -12.52 -3.37
CA GLU A 107 -26.90 -13.27 -2.99
C GLU A 107 -28.23 -12.65 -3.44
N GLY A 108 -28.18 -11.50 -4.12
CA GLY A 108 -29.36 -10.75 -4.58
C GLY A 108 -30.20 -10.15 -3.45
N LYS A 109 -29.63 -10.00 -2.25
CA LYS A 109 -30.33 -9.50 -1.06
C LYS A 109 -30.35 -7.98 -0.94
N LEU A 110 -29.41 -7.33 -1.60
CA LEU A 110 -29.29 -5.87 -1.70
C LEU A 110 -28.58 -5.50 -3.01
N LYS A 111 -28.51 -4.21 -3.31
CA LYS A 111 -27.68 -3.65 -4.39
C LYS A 111 -26.84 -2.51 -3.83
N LEU A 112 -25.61 -2.35 -4.31
CA LEU A 112 -24.76 -1.23 -3.93
C LEU A 112 -25.41 0.15 -4.16
N ASP A 113 -26.28 0.25 -5.13
CA ASP A 113 -26.99 1.50 -5.48
C ASP A 113 -28.37 1.63 -4.80
N ASP A 114 -28.74 0.70 -3.93
CA ASP A 114 -29.91 0.85 -3.06
C ASP A 114 -29.71 2.02 -2.09
N THR A 115 -30.81 2.73 -1.80
CA THR A 115 -30.78 3.83 -0.83
C THR A 115 -30.73 3.31 0.60
N VAL A 116 -29.96 4.00 1.42
CA VAL A 116 -29.71 3.64 2.82
C VAL A 116 -31.02 3.59 3.63
N ALA A 117 -31.98 4.50 3.34
CA ALA A 117 -33.27 4.55 4.03
C ALA A 117 -34.09 3.25 3.89
N THR A 118 -33.84 2.45 2.87
CA THR A 118 -34.47 1.13 2.68
C THR A 118 -34.15 0.18 3.84
N TYR A 119 -32.97 0.28 4.41
CA TYR A 119 -32.47 -0.61 5.45
C TYR A 119 -32.40 0.05 6.82
N VAL A 120 -31.97 1.31 6.88
CA VAL A 120 -31.79 2.09 8.13
C VAL A 120 -32.55 3.42 7.98
N PRO A 121 -33.83 3.46 8.41
CA PRO A 121 -34.64 4.66 8.26
C PRO A 121 -34.20 5.78 9.22
N GLY A 122 -34.53 7.02 8.86
CA GLY A 122 -34.32 8.21 9.72
C GLY A 122 -32.92 8.83 9.63
N ILE A 123 -32.05 8.34 8.73
CA ILE A 123 -30.79 8.98 8.42
C ILE A 123 -31.02 10.21 7.54
N THR A 124 -30.34 11.31 7.83
CA THR A 124 -30.42 12.53 7.01
C THR A 124 -29.92 12.25 5.59
N GLY A 125 -30.78 12.50 4.59
CA GLY A 125 -30.50 12.22 3.18
C GLY A 125 -30.46 10.73 2.84
N GLY A 126 -30.90 9.84 3.72
CA GLY A 126 -30.87 8.39 3.52
C GLY A 126 -31.65 7.91 2.29
N ASP A 127 -32.62 8.69 1.82
CA ASP A 127 -33.37 8.51 0.57
C ASP A 127 -32.55 8.79 -0.71
N ARG A 128 -31.38 9.42 -0.58
CA ARG A 128 -30.47 9.80 -1.69
C ARG A 128 -29.07 9.23 -1.53
N ILE A 129 -28.68 8.83 -0.32
CA ILE A 129 -27.40 8.18 -0.05
C ILE A 129 -27.51 6.71 -0.47
N THR A 130 -26.56 6.24 -1.26
CA THR A 130 -26.47 4.82 -1.63
C THR A 130 -25.51 4.06 -0.71
N ILE A 131 -25.63 2.73 -0.65
CA ILE A 131 -24.67 1.87 0.06
C ILE A 131 -23.25 2.06 -0.49
N ARG A 132 -23.09 2.17 -1.81
CA ARG A 132 -21.82 2.49 -2.47
C ARG A 132 -21.18 3.76 -1.91
N GLN A 133 -21.97 4.81 -1.70
CA GLN A 133 -21.48 6.08 -1.17
C GLN A 133 -21.10 6.00 0.30
N LEU A 134 -21.73 5.13 1.12
CA LEU A 134 -21.25 4.84 2.47
C LEU A 134 -19.86 4.23 2.44
N LEU A 135 -19.69 3.16 1.64
CA LEU A 135 -18.44 2.38 1.58
C LEU A 135 -17.27 3.15 0.97
N SER A 136 -17.55 4.15 0.14
CA SER A 136 -16.55 5.00 -0.53
C SER A 136 -16.30 6.35 0.14
N HIS A 137 -16.93 6.63 1.28
CA HIS A 137 -16.83 7.92 1.99
C HIS A 137 -17.31 9.13 1.17
N THR A 138 -18.30 8.93 0.31
CA THR A 138 -18.90 10.00 -0.52
C THR A 138 -20.34 10.31 -0.13
N ALA A 139 -20.80 9.80 1.01
CA ALA A 139 -22.16 9.98 1.51
C ALA A 139 -22.45 11.36 2.11
N GLY A 140 -21.44 12.08 2.55
CA GLY A 140 -21.59 13.38 3.28
C GLY A 140 -22.01 13.26 4.74
N LEU A 141 -22.09 12.05 5.31
CA LEU A 141 -22.40 11.85 6.74
C LEU A 141 -21.27 12.36 7.62
N GLN A 142 -21.60 13.16 8.62
CA GLN A 142 -20.61 13.64 9.60
C GLN A 142 -19.92 12.47 10.29
N ASP A 143 -18.58 12.55 10.42
CA ASP A 143 -17.85 11.57 11.20
C ASP A 143 -18.09 11.76 12.69
N TYR A 144 -18.26 10.66 13.41
CA TYR A 144 -18.37 10.72 14.86
C TYR A 144 -17.01 10.84 15.55
N TRP A 145 -15.92 10.51 14.86
CA TRP A 145 -14.56 10.55 15.38
C TRP A 145 -13.59 11.20 14.39
N PRO A 146 -13.70 12.53 14.14
CA PRO A 146 -12.85 13.25 13.20
C PRO A 146 -11.51 13.69 13.79
N GLN A 147 -11.29 13.57 15.08
CA GLN A 147 -10.07 13.97 15.81
C GLN A 147 -9.23 12.76 16.21
N ASP A 148 -7.90 12.91 16.23
CA ASP A 148 -6.92 11.87 16.54
C ASP A 148 -6.71 11.68 18.06
N TYR A 149 -7.78 11.74 18.85
CA TYR A 149 -7.78 11.47 20.30
C TYR A 149 -9.15 11.03 20.79
N SER A 150 -9.19 10.31 21.92
CA SER A 150 -10.44 9.89 22.54
C SER A 150 -11.19 11.09 23.13
N PHE A 151 -12.49 11.18 22.90
CA PHE A 151 -13.34 12.22 23.49
C PHE A 151 -14.17 11.67 24.66
N ALA A 152 -14.68 12.55 25.48
CA ALA A 152 -15.30 12.19 26.78
C ALA A 152 -16.37 11.08 26.69
N ALA A 153 -17.20 11.08 25.64
CA ALA A 153 -18.23 10.05 25.52
C ALA A 153 -17.66 8.63 25.32
N MET A 154 -16.43 8.50 24.81
CA MET A 154 -15.77 7.20 24.63
C MET A 154 -15.38 6.51 25.92
N ALA A 155 -15.52 7.18 27.05
CA ALA A 155 -15.41 6.55 28.37
C ALA A 155 -16.63 5.66 28.74
N HIS A 156 -17.71 5.72 27.97
CA HIS A 156 -18.94 4.96 28.20
C HIS A 156 -19.30 4.12 26.98
N PRO A 157 -19.85 2.90 27.18
CA PRO A 157 -20.29 2.05 26.08
C PRO A 157 -21.33 2.75 25.19
N VAL A 158 -21.34 2.40 23.92
CA VAL A 158 -22.27 2.93 22.93
C VAL A 158 -22.81 1.79 22.06
N THR A 159 -24.05 1.95 21.58
CA THR A 159 -24.62 1.04 20.56
C THR A 159 -24.52 1.68 19.19
N PRO A 160 -24.49 0.89 18.09
CA PRO A 160 -24.55 1.44 16.73
C PRO A 160 -25.73 2.38 16.51
N GLN A 161 -26.90 2.06 17.08
CA GLN A 161 -28.07 2.93 16.98
C GLN A 161 -27.84 4.30 17.66
N GLN A 162 -27.18 4.33 18.81
CA GLN A 162 -26.87 5.62 19.48
C GLN A 162 -25.88 6.48 18.67
N ILE A 163 -24.92 5.85 17.98
CA ILE A 163 -24.02 6.56 17.04
C ILE A 163 -24.85 7.15 15.90
N VAL A 164 -25.70 6.36 15.26
CA VAL A 164 -26.58 6.82 14.19
C VAL A 164 -27.50 7.94 14.65
N ASP A 165 -28.14 7.80 15.81
CA ASP A 165 -29.06 8.81 16.37
C ASP A 165 -28.37 10.15 16.63
N ARG A 166 -27.10 10.12 17.03
CA ARG A 166 -26.36 11.33 17.39
C ARG A 166 -25.65 11.98 16.20
N TRP A 167 -25.17 11.23 15.22
CA TRP A 167 -24.34 11.77 14.12
C TRP A 167 -24.95 11.60 12.74
N ALA A 168 -25.60 10.47 12.41
CA ALA A 168 -26.16 10.26 11.08
C ALA A 168 -27.47 11.03 10.83
N LYS A 169 -28.07 11.58 11.90
CA LYS A 169 -29.25 12.46 11.83
C LYS A 169 -28.91 13.95 11.75
N LYS A 170 -27.62 14.30 11.82
CA LYS A 170 -27.15 15.67 11.65
C LYS A 170 -27.19 16.08 10.18
N PRO A 171 -27.16 17.39 9.86
CA PRO A 171 -26.99 17.83 8.47
C PRO A 171 -25.79 17.19 7.81
N LEU A 172 -25.89 16.89 6.53
CA LEU A 172 -24.76 16.40 5.75
C LEU A 172 -23.72 17.51 5.59
N ASP A 173 -22.44 17.14 5.59
CA ASP A 173 -21.34 18.07 5.33
C ASP A 173 -21.31 18.52 3.86
N PHE A 174 -21.82 17.67 2.95
CA PHE A 174 -21.96 17.95 1.50
C PHE A 174 -23.03 17.05 0.87
N ALA A 175 -23.45 17.37 -0.32
CA ALA A 175 -24.41 16.55 -1.06
C ALA A 175 -23.81 15.19 -1.45
N PRO A 176 -24.54 14.08 -1.32
CA PRO A 176 -24.01 12.75 -1.61
C PRO A 176 -23.42 12.66 -3.03
N GLY A 177 -22.23 12.07 -3.13
CA GLY A 177 -21.50 11.89 -4.38
C GLY A 177 -20.72 13.11 -4.88
N THR A 178 -20.79 14.27 -4.22
CA THR A 178 -20.11 15.50 -4.70
C THR A 178 -18.70 15.70 -4.16
N GLN A 179 -18.41 15.13 -3.01
CA GLN A 179 -17.09 15.23 -2.34
C GLN A 179 -16.74 13.91 -1.68
N TRP A 180 -15.50 13.79 -1.30
CA TRP A 180 -14.98 12.70 -0.48
C TRP A 180 -14.60 13.24 0.91
N GLN A 181 -15.09 12.58 1.94
CA GLN A 181 -14.72 12.84 3.33
C GLN A 181 -14.86 11.56 4.13
N TYR A 182 -13.76 11.14 4.75
CA TYR A 182 -13.76 9.95 5.58
C TYR A 182 -14.82 10.03 6.68
N SER A 183 -15.60 8.95 6.83
CA SER A 183 -16.66 8.90 7.85
C SER A 183 -16.80 7.50 8.44
N ASN A 184 -16.44 7.36 9.72
CA ASN A 184 -16.71 6.15 10.47
C ASN A 184 -18.21 5.93 10.65
N THR A 185 -19.00 7.02 10.76
CA THR A 185 -20.47 6.95 10.84
C THR A 185 -21.06 6.21 9.65
N GLY A 186 -20.53 6.42 8.43
CA GLY A 186 -20.95 5.71 7.23
C GLY A 186 -20.78 4.20 7.36
N TYR A 187 -19.67 3.75 7.94
CA TYR A 187 -19.39 2.32 8.15
C TYR A 187 -20.21 1.71 9.29
N VAL A 188 -20.54 2.48 10.33
CA VAL A 188 -21.52 2.02 11.34
C VAL A 188 -22.87 1.72 10.67
N VAL A 189 -23.34 2.61 9.80
CA VAL A 189 -24.58 2.39 9.02
C VAL A 189 -24.44 1.18 8.11
N ALA A 190 -23.30 1.00 7.41
CA ALA A 190 -23.05 -0.17 6.56
C ALA A 190 -23.10 -1.49 7.36
N GLY A 191 -22.52 -1.54 8.56
CA GLY A 191 -22.62 -2.69 9.44
C GLY A 191 -24.05 -3.01 9.86
N MET A 192 -24.84 -1.99 10.21
CA MET A 192 -26.28 -2.18 10.51
C MET A 192 -27.06 -2.72 9.31
N ILE A 193 -26.71 -2.32 8.08
CA ILE A 193 -27.29 -2.89 6.85
C ILE A 193 -26.95 -4.37 6.74
N VAL A 194 -25.66 -4.75 6.96
CA VAL A 194 -25.27 -6.17 6.95
C VAL A 194 -26.11 -6.96 7.94
N GLU A 195 -26.18 -6.53 9.20
CA GLU A 195 -26.95 -7.25 10.24
C GLU A 195 -28.44 -7.34 9.91
N LYS A 196 -29.03 -6.26 9.39
CA LYS A 196 -30.42 -6.22 8.96
C LYS A 196 -30.73 -7.23 7.86
N VAL A 197 -29.85 -7.33 6.87
CA VAL A 197 -30.06 -8.16 5.68
C VAL A 197 -29.65 -9.62 5.94
N ALA A 198 -28.56 -9.85 6.67
CA ALA A 198 -28.07 -11.18 7.01
C ALA A 198 -28.88 -11.84 8.13
N GLY A 199 -29.50 -11.06 9.02
CA GLY A 199 -30.23 -11.57 10.19
C GLY A 199 -29.34 -12.09 11.32
N VAL A 200 -28.03 -11.82 11.26
CA VAL A 200 -27.04 -12.22 12.27
C VAL A 200 -26.06 -11.06 12.53
N PRO A 201 -25.40 -11.01 13.70
CA PRO A 201 -24.39 -10.00 13.99
C PRO A 201 -23.28 -9.99 12.93
N LEU A 202 -22.73 -8.79 12.63
CA LEU A 202 -21.68 -8.59 11.61
C LEU A 202 -20.49 -9.53 11.82
N LEU A 203 -19.94 -9.58 13.02
CA LEU A 203 -18.79 -10.46 13.29
C LEU A 203 -19.14 -11.94 13.07
N ALA A 204 -20.35 -12.37 13.39
CA ALA A 204 -20.78 -13.77 13.15
C ALA A 204 -20.87 -14.05 11.63
N PHE A 205 -21.38 -13.09 10.84
CA PHE A 205 -21.39 -13.18 9.38
C PHE A 205 -19.97 -13.29 8.82
N LEU A 206 -19.05 -12.41 9.24
CA LEU A 206 -17.65 -12.41 8.82
C LEU A 206 -16.94 -13.73 9.22
N GLN A 207 -17.19 -14.22 10.43
CA GLN A 207 -16.65 -15.51 10.90
C GLN A 207 -17.06 -16.65 9.97
N GLN A 208 -18.35 -16.72 9.62
CA GLN A 208 -18.87 -17.79 8.79
C GLN A 208 -18.41 -17.71 7.33
N ARG A 209 -18.42 -16.51 6.75
CA ARG A 209 -18.29 -16.31 5.31
C ARG A 209 -16.86 -16.05 4.86
N ILE A 210 -16.02 -15.49 5.73
CA ILE A 210 -14.66 -15.04 5.39
C ILE A 210 -13.62 -15.70 6.29
N PHE A 211 -13.74 -15.56 7.62
CA PHE A 211 -12.63 -15.91 8.50
C PHE A 211 -12.44 -17.43 8.64
N LYS A 212 -13.50 -18.18 8.84
CA LYS A 212 -13.41 -19.64 8.93
C LYS A 212 -12.92 -20.30 7.64
N PRO A 213 -13.40 -19.93 6.43
CA PRO A 213 -12.85 -20.46 5.17
C PRO A 213 -11.36 -20.19 4.97
N LEU A 214 -10.84 -19.06 5.48
CA LEU A 214 -9.44 -18.66 5.37
C LEU A 214 -8.58 -19.08 6.57
N ASP A 215 -9.16 -19.79 7.55
CA ASP A 215 -8.48 -20.09 8.83
C ASP A 215 -7.91 -18.83 9.51
N ILE A 216 -8.66 -17.73 9.48
CA ILE A 216 -8.34 -16.47 10.16
C ILE A 216 -8.96 -16.48 11.55
N ARG A 217 -8.14 -16.11 12.55
CA ARG A 217 -8.60 -15.91 13.93
C ARG A 217 -8.78 -14.41 14.17
N ALA A 218 -10.00 -13.94 13.96
CA ALA A 218 -10.38 -12.58 14.27
C ALA A 218 -11.21 -12.52 15.55
N LEU A 219 -10.94 -11.53 16.37
CA LEU A 219 -11.68 -11.22 17.59
C LEU A 219 -12.34 -9.86 17.45
N ASP A 220 -13.46 -9.68 18.14
CA ASP A 220 -13.96 -8.35 18.47
C ASP A 220 -12.93 -7.67 19.38
N GLN A 221 -12.50 -6.45 19.01
CA GLN A 221 -11.49 -5.73 19.79
C GLN A 221 -11.94 -5.42 21.22
N ASP A 222 -13.25 -5.26 21.46
CA ASP A 222 -13.79 -5.04 22.81
C ASP A 222 -13.55 -6.26 23.72
N LYS A 223 -13.29 -7.42 23.11
CA LYS A 223 -12.93 -8.67 23.80
C LYS A 223 -11.41 -8.94 23.78
N ALA A 224 -10.67 -8.22 22.93
CA ALA A 224 -9.22 -8.34 22.81
C ALA A 224 -8.48 -7.33 23.73
N ILE A 225 -9.00 -7.10 24.93
CA ILE A 225 -8.47 -6.18 25.93
C ILE A 225 -8.10 -6.95 27.21
N GLY A 226 -7.07 -6.49 27.91
CA GLY A 226 -6.64 -7.04 29.19
C GLY A 226 -5.31 -7.79 29.15
N LYS A 227 -4.98 -8.46 30.26
CA LYS A 227 -3.62 -8.99 30.53
C LYS A 227 -3.04 -9.97 29.53
N ARG A 228 -3.88 -10.58 28.69
CA ARG A 228 -3.47 -11.56 27.67
C ARG A 228 -3.35 -10.99 26.26
N PHE A 229 -3.62 -9.70 26.11
CA PHE A 229 -3.61 -9.00 24.82
C PHE A 229 -2.60 -7.85 24.83
N PRO A 230 -2.14 -7.40 23.66
CA PRO A 230 -1.32 -6.20 23.56
C PRO A 230 -1.99 -5.00 24.20
N GLN A 231 -1.24 -4.21 24.96
CA GLN A 231 -1.68 -2.96 25.56
C GLN A 231 -1.46 -1.82 24.55
N GLY A 232 -2.43 -0.94 24.37
CA GLY A 232 -2.28 0.28 23.58
C GLY A 232 -1.49 1.34 24.35
N TYR A 233 -0.67 2.11 23.64
CA TYR A 233 0.18 3.15 24.21
C TYR A 233 0.04 4.47 23.49
N GLY A 234 0.15 5.56 24.25
CA GLY A 234 0.14 6.93 23.78
C GLY A 234 1.27 7.76 24.34
N ARG A 235 1.33 9.01 23.89
CA ARG A 235 2.29 10.02 24.36
C ARG A 235 1.67 11.39 24.21
N PHE A 236 1.85 12.25 25.22
CA PHE A 236 1.49 13.66 25.11
C PHE A 236 2.73 14.47 24.69
N ALA A 237 2.68 15.05 23.52
CA ALA A 237 3.81 15.75 22.89
C ALA A 237 5.10 14.91 22.92
N LEU A 238 6.16 15.38 23.54
CA LEU A 238 7.44 14.70 23.69
C LEU A 238 7.61 14.02 25.06
N GLY A 239 6.52 13.86 25.81
CA GLY A 239 6.52 13.20 27.12
C GLY A 239 6.80 11.68 27.04
N PRO A 240 6.83 11.01 28.17
CA PRO A 240 7.06 9.56 28.22
C PRO A 240 5.87 8.80 27.62
N VAL A 241 6.17 7.63 27.05
CA VAL A 241 5.17 6.67 26.58
C VAL A 241 4.39 6.13 27.77
N ARG A 242 3.06 6.08 27.65
CA ARG A 242 2.13 5.62 28.68
C ARG A 242 1.11 4.67 28.11
N ALA A 243 0.63 3.73 28.93
CA ALA A 243 -0.51 2.90 28.58
C ALA A 243 -1.76 3.78 28.39
N GLU A 244 -2.47 3.55 27.31
CA GLU A 244 -3.75 4.19 27.04
C GLU A 244 -4.90 3.40 27.67
N THR A 245 -5.94 4.13 28.06
CA THR A 245 -7.21 3.52 28.42
C THR A 245 -7.98 3.23 27.14
N PRO A 246 -8.33 1.98 26.84
CA PRO A 246 -9.14 1.66 25.66
C PRO A 246 -10.46 2.43 25.68
N SER A 247 -11.03 2.73 24.51
CA SER A 247 -12.40 3.19 24.42
C SER A 247 -13.34 2.15 25.03
N ALA A 248 -14.45 2.62 25.64
CA ALA A 248 -15.49 1.72 26.08
C ALA A 248 -16.12 0.97 24.89
N PRO A 249 -16.76 -0.19 25.13
CA PRO A 249 -17.27 -1.05 24.06
C PRO A 249 -18.24 -0.37 23.09
N GLY A 250 -18.20 -0.80 21.83
CA GLY A 250 -19.14 -0.44 20.78
C GLY A 250 -18.74 0.72 19.88
N TRP A 251 -17.71 1.51 20.24
CA TRP A 251 -17.33 2.70 19.47
C TRP A 251 -16.78 2.41 18.08
N LEU A 252 -16.11 1.29 17.90
CA LEU A 252 -15.48 0.99 16.59
C LEU A 252 -16.36 0.11 15.69
N TYR A 253 -17.19 -0.76 16.25
CA TYR A 253 -18.16 -1.58 15.53
C TYR A 253 -17.70 -1.87 14.07
N ALA A 254 -18.57 -1.79 13.06
CA ALA A 254 -18.24 -2.07 11.67
C ALA A 254 -17.17 -1.16 11.04
N ALA A 255 -16.80 -0.06 11.69
CA ALA A 255 -15.76 0.85 11.24
C ALA A 255 -14.35 0.40 11.63
N GLY A 256 -14.19 -0.48 12.66
CA GLY A 256 -12.86 -0.77 13.18
C GLY A 256 -12.78 -1.88 14.23
N GLU A 257 -13.77 -2.73 14.38
CA GLU A 257 -13.92 -3.63 15.53
C GLU A 257 -12.99 -4.85 15.58
N LEU A 258 -12.16 -5.08 14.56
CA LEU A 258 -11.43 -6.34 14.48
C LEU A 258 -10.04 -6.26 15.12
N SER A 259 -9.69 -7.36 15.81
CA SER A 259 -8.34 -7.66 16.28
C SER A 259 -7.88 -8.99 15.70
N MET A 260 -6.69 -9.04 15.15
CA MET A 260 -6.09 -10.27 14.64
C MET A 260 -4.57 -10.18 14.60
N SER A 261 -3.91 -11.32 14.38
CA SER A 261 -2.46 -11.34 14.16
C SER A 261 -2.10 -10.80 12.77
N ALA A 262 -0.87 -10.31 12.60
CA ALA A 262 -0.39 -9.91 11.28
C ALA A 262 -0.41 -11.07 10.27
N GLY A 263 -0.14 -12.30 10.74
CA GLY A 263 -0.23 -13.50 9.92
C GLY A 263 -1.65 -13.83 9.46
N ASP A 264 -2.65 -13.61 10.32
CA ASP A 264 -4.05 -13.83 9.95
C ASP A 264 -4.53 -12.77 8.94
N LEU A 265 -4.16 -11.49 9.10
CA LEU A 265 -4.46 -10.46 8.12
C LEU A 265 -3.78 -10.75 6.77
N ALA A 266 -2.55 -11.26 6.78
CA ALA A 266 -1.85 -11.64 5.55
C ALA A 266 -2.53 -12.80 4.79
N LYS A 267 -3.32 -13.67 5.46
CA LYS A 267 -4.14 -14.69 4.77
C LYS A 267 -5.23 -14.03 3.92
N TRP A 268 -5.82 -12.93 4.39
CA TRP A 268 -6.75 -12.11 3.60
C TRP A 268 -6.08 -11.51 2.38
N ASP A 269 -4.84 -11.00 2.52
CA ASP A 269 -4.07 -10.49 1.39
C ASP A 269 -3.77 -11.57 0.36
N VAL A 270 -3.45 -12.79 0.82
CA VAL A 270 -3.26 -13.95 -0.07
C VAL A 270 -4.54 -14.25 -0.85
N ALA A 271 -5.71 -14.22 -0.18
CA ALA A 271 -7.00 -14.42 -0.84
C ALA A 271 -7.29 -13.31 -1.87
N ARG A 272 -6.98 -12.05 -1.55
CA ARG A 272 -7.08 -10.91 -2.48
C ARG A 272 -6.19 -11.10 -3.70
N LEU A 273 -4.93 -11.47 -3.51
CA LEU A 273 -3.98 -11.72 -4.60
C LEU A 273 -4.39 -12.90 -5.49
N ALA A 274 -4.98 -13.94 -4.89
CA ALA A 274 -5.47 -15.10 -5.60
C ALA A 274 -6.88 -14.94 -6.19
N ARG A 275 -7.57 -13.82 -5.88
CA ARG A 275 -8.99 -13.57 -6.24
C ARG A 275 -9.90 -14.71 -5.79
N THR A 276 -9.69 -15.21 -4.55
CA THR A 276 -10.50 -16.27 -3.90
C THR A 276 -11.34 -15.67 -2.77
N THR A 277 -12.28 -16.43 -2.24
CA THR A 277 -13.18 -16.07 -1.12
C THR A 277 -14.29 -15.10 -1.52
N LEU A 278 -13.99 -14.06 -2.28
CA LEU A 278 -14.97 -13.24 -2.96
C LEU A 278 -14.91 -13.54 -4.46
N PRO A 279 -16.01 -13.35 -5.20
CA PRO A 279 -16.01 -13.28 -6.65
C PRO A 279 -14.96 -12.29 -7.19
N ALA A 280 -14.49 -12.51 -8.40
CA ALA A 280 -13.44 -11.66 -8.98
C ALA A 280 -13.89 -10.21 -9.23
N ASP A 281 -15.15 -10.00 -9.55
CA ASP A 281 -15.80 -8.71 -9.73
C ASP A 281 -15.97 -7.95 -8.42
N ASP A 282 -16.20 -8.63 -7.30
CA ASP A 282 -16.21 -8.03 -5.97
C ASP A 282 -14.84 -7.47 -5.58
N TRP A 283 -13.79 -8.24 -5.84
CA TRP A 283 -12.42 -7.71 -5.65
C TRP A 283 -12.17 -6.48 -6.52
N ALA A 284 -12.64 -6.51 -7.77
CA ALA A 284 -12.55 -5.36 -8.67
C ALA A 284 -13.39 -4.18 -8.17
N ALA A 285 -14.59 -4.42 -7.65
CA ALA A 285 -15.45 -3.39 -7.07
C ALA A 285 -14.79 -2.71 -5.85
N GLN A 286 -14.18 -3.50 -4.95
CA GLN A 286 -13.42 -2.92 -3.84
C GLN A 286 -12.26 -2.04 -4.31
N GLU A 287 -11.52 -2.46 -5.33
CA GLU A 287 -10.29 -1.84 -5.80
C GLU A 287 -10.50 -0.73 -6.84
N THR A 288 -11.72 -0.52 -7.30
CA THR A 288 -12.04 0.54 -8.26
C THR A 288 -12.42 1.82 -7.52
N PRO A 289 -11.62 2.91 -7.67
CA PRO A 289 -11.97 4.18 -7.05
C PRO A 289 -13.32 4.70 -7.50
N VAL A 290 -14.13 5.11 -6.54
CA VAL A 290 -15.45 5.67 -6.85
C VAL A 290 -15.31 7.09 -7.38
N LYS A 291 -15.99 7.37 -8.48
CA LYS A 291 -16.01 8.70 -9.10
C LYS A 291 -17.00 9.62 -8.40
N LEU A 292 -16.60 10.86 -8.21
CA LEU A 292 -17.48 11.94 -7.79
C LEU A 292 -18.35 12.45 -8.95
N ALA A 293 -19.34 13.27 -8.64
CA ALA A 293 -20.27 13.83 -9.62
C ALA A 293 -19.59 14.65 -10.74
N ASP A 294 -18.43 15.23 -10.47
CA ASP A 294 -17.59 15.95 -11.44
C ASP A 294 -16.65 15.03 -12.25
N GLY A 295 -16.71 13.72 -12.03
CA GLY A 295 -15.89 12.71 -12.70
C GLY A 295 -14.51 12.50 -12.10
N THR A 296 -14.11 13.26 -11.08
CA THR A 296 -12.84 13.07 -10.36
C THR A 296 -12.91 11.92 -9.37
N THR A 297 -11.75 11.50 -8.86
CA THR A 297 -11.64 10.50 -7.80
C THR A 297 -10.45 10.80 -6.91
N ASN A 298 -10.53 10.40 -5.64
CA ASN A 298 -9.41 10.51 -4.70
C ASN A 298 -8.61 9.20 -4.51
N GLY A 299 -8.94 8.16 -5.26
CA GLY A 299 -8.27 6.86 -5.16
C GLY A 299 -8.91 5.90 -4.15
N TYR A 300 -10.03 6.22 -3.52
CA TYR A 300 -10.71 5.33 -2.58
C TYR A 300 -11.82 4.52 -3.29
N GLY A 301 -11.80 3.21 -3.11
CA GLY A 301 -12.82 2.27 -3.58
C GLY A 301 -13.85 1.93 -2.50
N LEU A 302 -14.10 0.63 -2.26
CA LEU A 302 -15.02 0.17 -1.22
C LEU A 302 -14.22 -0.43 -0.05
N GLY A 303 -13.88 0.40 0.94
CA GLY A 303 -13.12 0.01 2.11
C GLY A 303 -11.61 -0.13 1.92
N VAL A 304 -11.09 0.31 0.80
CA VAL A 304 -9.64 0.35 0.50
C VAL A 304 -9.29 1.57 -0.33
N SER A 305 -8.08 2.09 -0.16
CA SER A 305 -7.44 3.04 -1.07
C SER A 305 -6.66 2.30 -2.13
N THR A 306 -6.59 2.86 -3.33
CA THR A 306 -5.77 2.34 -4.41
C THR A 306 -4.98 3.46 -5.07
N GLY A 307 -3.81 3.13 -5.58
CA GLY A 307 -2.98 4.11 -6.25
C GLY A 307 -1.73 3.50 -6.87
N THR A 308 -0.84 4.39 -7.27
CA THR A 308 0.48 4.02 -7.76
C THR A 308 1.53 4.80 -6.99
N ALA A 309 2.40 4.09 -6.31
CA ALA A 309 3.54 4.67 -5.63
C ALA A 309 4.80 3.94 -6.08
N ASN A 310 5.83 4.72 -6.41
CA ASN A 310 7.07 4.12 -6.85
C ASN A 310 6.95 3.23 -8.11
N GLY A 311 6.02 3.56 -9.05
CA GLY A 311 5.76 2.78 -10.26
C GLY A 311 5.06 1.46 -9.99
N ARG A 312 4.51 1.25 -8.78
CA ARG A 312 3.80 0.04 -8.38
C ARG A 312 2.38 0.38 -8.02
N ARG A 313 1.43 -0.36 -8.55
CA ARG A 313 0.06 -0.32 -8.06
C ARG A 313 0.03 -0.85 -6.62
N TYR A 314 -0.78 -0.25 -5.81
CA TYR A 314 -1.07 -0.74 -4.47
C TYR A 314 -2.57 -0.69 -4.16
N VAL A 315 -2.97 -1.54 -3.23
CA VAL A 315 -4.26 -1.54 -2.54
C VAL A 315 -3.94 -1.51 -1.05
N GLU A 316 -4.49 -0.55 -0.32
CA GLU A 316 -4.13 -0.39 1.09
C GLU A 316 -5.30 0.05 1.96
N HIS A 317 -5.17 -0.18 3.24
CA HIS A 317 -5.86 0.57 4.27
C HIS A 317 -4.99 0.63 5.54
N SER A 318 -4.89 1.82 6.11
CA SER A 318 -4.31 2.01 7.43
C SER A 318 -5.37 1.86 8.52
N GLY A 319 -4.95 1.68 9.75
CA GLY A 319 -5.85 1.62 10.89
C GLY A 319 -5.33 2.42 12.06
N GLU A 320 -6.25 3.14 12.71
CA GLU A 320 -6.00 3.85 13.95
C GLU A 320 -7.09 3.56 14.97
N ALA A 321 -6.69 3.11 16.13
CA ALA A 321 -7.51 2.95 17.33
C ALA A 321 -6.75 3.46 18.55
N VAL A 322 -7.42 3.55 19.69
CA VAL A 322 -6.79 4.08 20.92
C VAL A 322 -5.56 3.26 21.28
N GLY A 323 -4.38 3.84 21.02
CA GLY A 323 -3.10 3.19 21.31
C GLY A 323 -2.62 2.20 20.26
N PHE A 324 -3.19 2.15 19.06
CA PHE A 324 -2.78 1.23 18.00
C PHE A 324 -2.74 1.93 16.65
N LEU A 325 -1.68 1.68 15.88
CA LEU A 325 -1.58 1.99 14.45
C LEU A 325 -1.28 0.72 13.67
N SER A 326 -1.90 0.60 12.53
CA SER A 326 -1.73 -0.54 11.64
C SER A 326 -1.66 -0.12 10.18
N GLU A 327 -1.00 -0.92 9.37
CA GLU A 327 -0.95 -0.77 7.91
C GLU A 327 -1.05 -2.13 7.24
N ASN A 328 -1.89 -2.19 6.23
CA ASN A 328 -2.05 -3.33 5.34
C ASN A 328 -1.95 -2.83 3.91
N ILE A 329 -0.87 -3.19 3.22
CA ILE A 329 -0.61 -2.78 1.85
C ILE A 329 -0.34 -3.99 0.97
N VAL A 330 -1.06 -4.09 -0.13
CA VAL A 330 -0.95 -5.15 -1.13
C VAL A 330 -0.41 -4.56 -2.43
N TYR A 331 0.53 -5.24 -3.05
CA TYR A 331 1.12 -4.93 -4.35
C TYR A 331 0.70 -6.02 -5.35
N PRO A 332 -0.44 -5.85 -6.06
CA PRO A 332 -1.01 -6.92 -6.88
C PRO A 332 -0.09 -7.42 -7.98
N ASP A 333 0.63 -6.51 -8.65
CA ASP A 333 1.50 -6.84 -9.77
C ASP A 333 2.75 -7.60 -9.33
N ASP A 334 3.20 -7.39 -8.08
CA ASP A 334 4.33 -8.10 -7.46
C ASP A 334 3.90 -9.38 -6.73
N LYS A 335 2.59 -9.66 -6.64
CA LYS A 335 2.02 -10.73 -5.81
C LYS A 335 2.56 -10.70 -4.38
N ALA A 336 2.63 -9.50 -3.80
CA ALA A 336 3.20 -9.24 -2.49
C ALA A 336 2.25 -8.44 -1.61
N ALA A 337 2.39 -8.59 -0.29
CA ALA A 337 1.74 -7.74 0.69
C ALA A 337 2.60 -7.57 1.94
N ILE A 338 2.36 -6.49 2.66
CA ILE A 338 3.03 -6.16 3.91
C ILE A 338 1.98 -5.76 4.92
N VAL A 339 2.02 -6.40 6.06
CA VAL A 339 1.20 -6.08 7.22
C VAL A 339 2.12 -5.60 8.34
N VAL A 340 1.81 -4.46 8.91
CA VAL A 340 2.50 -3.89 10.08
C VAL A 340 1.46 -3.49 11.10
N LEU A 341 1.51 -4.10 12.28
CA LEU A 341 0.63 -3.80 13.41
C LEU A 341 1.49 -3.32 14.57
N THR A 342 1.19 -2.15 15.14
CA THR A 342 1.88 -1.62 16.32
C THR A 342 0.90 -1.29 17.44
N ASN A 343 1.38 -1.30 18.67
CA ASN A 343 0.59 -0.95 19.83
C ASN A 343 0.88 0.48 20.32
N SER A 344 0.92 1.41 19.38
CA SER A 344 1.04 2.84 19.68
C SER A 344 0.37 3.69 18.61
N TRP A 345 -0.06 4.90 18.95
CA TRP A 345 -0.68 5.86 18.02
C TRP A 345 0.01 7.24 17.98
N PHE A 346 1.28 7.32 18.37
CA PHE A 346 2.01 8.59 18.53
C PHE A 346 3.23 8.74 17.61
N SER A 347 3.44 7.87 16.64
CA SER A 347 4.66 7.91 15.81
C SER A 347 4.45 7.37 14.40
N ASP A 348 5.45 7.63 13.55
CA ASP A 348 5.52 7.17 12.17
C ASP A 348 6.13 5.74 12.03
N ALA A 349 6.30 5.01 13.13
CA ALA A 349 6.95 3.68 13.11
C ALA A 349 6.30 2.73 12.09
N VAL A 350 4.96 2.71 12.04
CA VAL A 350 4.20 1.88 11.09
C VAL A 350 4.62 2.14 9.65
N SER A 351 4.61 3.39 9.20
CA SER A 351 4.95 3.76 7.82
C SER A 351 6.45 3.63 7.51
N ARG A 352 7.32 3.88 8.49
CA ARG A 352 8.78 3.61 8.37
C ARG A 352 9.05 2.13 8.14
N ILE A 353 8.40 1.27 8.94
CA ILE A 353 8.57 -0.18 8.86
C ILE A 353 8.00 -0.71 7.54
N SER A 354 6.77 -0.37 7.18
CA SER A 354 6.12 -0.89 5.96
C SER A 354 6.87 -0.46 4.70
N THR A 355 7.23 0.82 4.59
CA THR A 355 8.02 1.34 3.47
C THR A 355 9.41 0.72 3.41
N GLY A 356 10.05 0.54 4.57
CA GLY A 356 11.38 -0.08 4.66
C GLY A 356 11.35 -1.56 4.24
N ILE A 357 10.35 -2.32 4.70
CA ILE A 357 10.16 -3.72 4.28
C ILE A 357 9.90 -3.79 2.77
N ALA A 358 9.03 -2.91 2.21
CA ALA A 358 8.80 -2.86 0.78
C ALA A 358 10.09 -2.71 -0.04
N ARG A 359 11.02 -1.85 0.42
CA ARG A 359 12.35 -1.66 -0.22
C ARG A 359 13.26 -2.88 -0.11
N ILE A 360 13.07 -3.71 0.92
CA ILE A 360 13.87 -4.94 1.13
C ILE A 360 13.33 -6.07 0.27
N VAL A 361 12.00 -6.27 0.25
CA VAL A 361 11.39 -7.49 -0.26
C VAL A 361 10.88 -7.39 -1.70
N LEU A 362 10.60 -6.18 -2.19
CA LEU A 362 10.15 -5.99 -3.57
C LEU A 362 11.36 -5.80 -4.50
N PRO A 363 11.35 -6.39 -5.69
CA PRO A 363 12.39 -6.13 -6.68
C PRO A 363 12.40 -4.62 -7.01
N PRO A 364 13.53 -4.05 -7.47
CA PRO A 364 13.51 -2.69 -7.97
C PRO A 364 12.42 -2.56 -9.05
N PRO A 365 11.68 -1.44 -9.11
CA PRO A 365 10.73 -1.22 -10.19
C PRO A 365 11.43 -1.43 -11.53
N ALA A 366 10.75 -2.09 -12.48
CA ALA A 366 11.28 -2.20 -13.83
C ALA A 366 11.54 -0.79 -14.35
N ALA A 367 12.77 -0.53 -14.82
CA ALA A 367 13.10 0.72 -15.47
C ALA A 367 12.20 0.85 -16.71
N SER A 368 11.55 1.99 -16.90
CA SER A 368 10.87 2.25 -18.17
C SER A 368 11.88 2.20 -19.32
N ALA A 369 11.44 1.92 -20.54
CA ALA A 369 12.33 1.97 -21.70
C ALA A 369 13.03 3.35 -21.80
N GLU A 370 12.35 4.39 -21.38
CA GLU A 370 12.91 5.74 -21.28
C GLU A 370 13.97 5.85 -20.16
N ASP A 371 13.72 5.27 -18.97
CA ASP A 371 14.69 5.27 -17.87
C ASP A 371 15.92 4.39 -18.21
N ALA A 372 15.72 3.29 -18.90
CA ALA A 372 16.82 2.42 -19.36
C ALA A 372 17.80 3.17 -20.28
N THR A 373 17.32 4.13 -21.08
CA THR A 373 18.14 4.95 -21.98
C THR A 373 18.66 6.24 -21.32
N ALA A 374 17.99 6.75 -20.31
CA ALA A 374 18.29 8.05 -19.71
C ALA A 374 19.68 8.10 -19.05
N LEU A 375 20.06 7.07 -18.28
CA LEU A 375 21.35 7.01 -17.60
C LEU A 375 22.53 6.99 -18.60
N PRO A 376 22.58 6.09 -19.59
CA PRO A 376 23.62 6.10 -20.62
C PRO A 376 23.69 7.42 -21.39
N ARG A 377 22.55 8.04 -21.71
CA ARG A 377 22.49 9.32 -22.40
C ARG A 377 23.05 10.48 -21.56
N ALA A 378 22.67 10.55 -20.29
CA ALA A 378 23.20 11.54 -19.37
C ALA A 378 24.71 11.37 -19.19
N ARG A 379 25.20 10.12 -19.07
CA ARG A 379 26.62 9.81 -19.00
C ARG A 379 27.35 10.30 -20.26
N ALA A 380 26.82 10.00 -21.43
CA ALA A 380 27.44 10.42 -22.69
C ALA A 380 27.58 11.95 -22.83
N VAL A 381 26.53 12.72 -22.43
CA VAL A 381 26.61 14.19 -22.45
C VAL A 381 27.61 14.71 -21.41
N TYR A 382 27.64 14.10 -20.22
CA TYR A 382 28.62 14.41 -19.18
C TYR A 382 30.06 14.21 -19.67
N ASP A 383 30.35 13.11 -20.33
CA ASP A 383 31.66 12.81 -20.87
C ASP A 383 32.04 13.76 -22.03
N GLN A 384 31.08 14.18 -22.86
CA GLN A 384 31.29 15.21 -23.88
C GLN A 384 31.64 16.58 -23.26
N LEU A 385 30.98 16.96 -22.17
CA LEU A 385 31.30 18.20 -21.46
C LEU A 385 32.70 18.16 -20.85
N ARG A 386 33.09 17.02 -20.28
CA ARG A 386 34.47 16.81 -19.79
C ARG A 386 35.52 16.93 -20.92
N ALA A 387 35.22 16.41 -22.09
CA ALA A 387 36.08 16.45 -23.23
C ALA A 387 36.05 17.79 -23.98
N GLY A 388 35.03 18.62 -23.76
CA GLY A 388 34.76 19.85 -24.50
C GLY A 388 34.24 19.63 -25.93
N THR A 389 33.53 18.50 -26.16
CA THR A 389 33.03 18.04 -27.47
C THR A 389 31.52 17.91 -27.52
N LEU A 390 30.80 18.81 -26.86
CA LEU A 390 29.35 18.73 -26.68
C LEU A 390 28.59 18.67 -28.01
N ASP A 391 27.78 17.61 -28.19
CA ASP A 391 26.84 17.48 -29.29
C ASP A 391 25.61 18.40 -29.06
N ARG A 392 25.59 19.48 -29.80
CA ARG A 392 24.53 20.51 -29.72
C ARG A 392 23.15 20.00 -30.15
N GLY A 393 23.07 18.96 -30.96
CA GLY A 393 21.81 18.35 -31.40
C GLY A 393 21.06 17.65 -30.26
N ARG A 394 21.74 17.39 -29.14
CA ARG A 394 21.13 16.78 -27.92
C ARG A 394 20.49 17.83 -27.00
N LEU A 395 20.58 19.10 -27.32
CA LEU A 395 20.11 20.22 -26.50
C LEU A 395 18.94 20.91 -27.18
N THR A 396 18.06 21.49 -26.40
CA THR A 396 17.07 22.46 -26.85
C THR A 396 17.76 23.78 -27.19
N GLU A 397 17.01 24.74 -27.69
CA GLU A 397 17.52 26.09 -27.99
C GLU A 397 18.03 26.79 -26.72
N ASP A 398 17.27 26.72 -25.62
CA ASP A 398 17.60 27.35 -24.34
C ASP A 398 18.83 26.73 -23.69
N ALA A 399 18.97 25.40 -23.69
CA ALA A 399 20.16 24.74 -23.23
C ALA A 399 21.39 25.08 -24.10
N ASN A 400 21.21 25.19 -25.40
CA ASN A 400 22.26 25.63 -26.32
C ASN A 400 22.72 27.07 -26.06
N PHE A 401 21.79 27.97 -25.68
CA PHE A 401 22.11 29.31 -25.28
C PHE A 401 22.94 29.37 -23.99
N TYR A 402 22.61 28.49 -23.00
CA TYR A 402 23.37 28.39 -21.75
C TYR A 402 24.82 27.93 -21.98
N PHE A 403 25.05 26.93 -22.84
CA PHE A 403 26.38 26.39 -23.12
C PHE A 403 27.18 27.28 -24.09
N LYS A 404 27.43 28.55 -23.71
CA LYS A 404 28.32 29.50 -24.41
C LYS A 404 29.76 28.96 -24.40
N PRO A 405 30.65 29.50 -25.27
CA PRO A 405 32.05 29.08 -25.31
C PRO A 405 32.76 29.10 -23.95
N VAL A 406 32.51 30.14 -23.13
CA VAL A 406 33.06 30.24 -21.78
C VAL A 406 32.55 29.14 -20.87
N ALA A 407 31.24 28.82 -20.90
CA ALA A 407 30.68 27.73 -20.10
C ALA A 407 31.30 26.38 -20.49
N LEU A 408 31.42 26.09 -21.77
CA LEU A 408 32.05 24.85 -22.23
C LEU A 408 33.54 24.76 -21.85
N ALA A 409 34.27 25.88 -21.87
CA ALA A 409 35.65 25.92 -21.40
C ALA A 409 35.75 25.61 -19.91
N ASP A 410 34.86 26.17 -19.09
CA ASP A 410 34.81 25.93 -17.65
C ASP A 410 34.41 24.48 -17.31
N TYR A 411 33.39 23.92 -17.99
CA TYR A 411 33.04 22.50 -17.84
C TYR A 411 34.21 21.59 -18.21
N LYS A 412 34.86 21.83 -19.35
CA LYS A 412 36.04 21.07 -19.77
C LYS A 412 37.17 21.15 -18.74
N ALA A 413 37.54 22.34 -18.31
CA ALA A 413 38.62 22.55 -17.39
C ALA A 413 38.35 21.94 -16.02
N SER A 414 37.17 22.21 -15.45
CA SER A 414 36.81 21.74 -14.10
C SER A 414 36.52 20.25 -14.05
N LEU A 415 35.73 19.71 -14.96
CA LEU A 415 35.39 18.29 -14.95
C LEU A 415 36.50 17.41 -15.52
N GLY A 416 37.23 17.91 -16.53
CA GLY A 416 38.35 17.20 -17.13
C GLY A 416 39.49 16.94 -16.12
N ALA A 417 39.74 17.88 -15.22
CA ALA A 417 40.75 17.73 -14.16
C ALA A 417 40.44 16.64 -13.15
N LEU A 418 39.17 16.18 -13.05
CA LEU A 418 38.76 15.13 -12.09
C LEU A 418 39.04 13.70 -12.58
N GLY A 419 39.41 13.53 -13.85
CA GLY A 419 39.60 12.19 -14.42
C GLY A 419 38.28 11.45 -14.66
N GLU A 420 38.31 10.11 -14.61
CA GLU A 420 37.13 9.26 -14.78
C GLU A 420 36.36 9.12 -13.48
N PRO A 421 35.01 9.29 -13.49
CA PRO A 421 34.22 9.01 -12.30
C PRO A 421 34.16 7.51 -12.03
N THR A 422 34.26 7.14 -10.75
CA THR A 422 34.14 5.78 -10.25
C THR A 422 32.69 5.28 -10.16
N GLY A 423 31.71 6.22 -10.21
CA GLY A 423 30.30 5.90 -10.18
C GLY A 423 29.44 6.96 -10.88
N PHE A 424 28.37 6.52 -11.53
CA PHE A 424 27.36 7.39 -12.14
C PHE A 424 25.99 6.71 -11.99
N ALA A 425 25.13 7.24 -11.12
CA ALA A 425 23.87 6.62 -10.77
C ALA A 425 22.74 7.64 -10.66
N GLN A 426 21.57 7.30 -11.13
CA GLN A 426 20.37 8.12 -10.92
C GLN A 426 19.98 8.09 -9.44
N THR A 427 19.67 9.27 -8.87
CA THR A 427 19.22 9.43 -7.49
C THR A 427 17.77 9.87 -7.49
N GLY A 428 16.89 8.98 -7.12
CA GLY A 428 15.45 9.27 -7.12
C GLY A 428 14.79 9.03 -8.48
N ARG A 429 13.51 9.44 -8.56
CA ARG A 429 12.66 9.15 -9.71
C ARG A 429 12.62 10.30 -10.67
N ALA A 430 12.40 9.95 -11.93
CA ALA A 430 11.98 10.90 -12.94
C ALA A 430 10.66 11.60 -12.54
N ARG A 431 10.59 12.90 -12.73
CA ARG A 431 9.39 13.72 -12.45
C ARG A 431 9.09 14.60 -13.65
N LEU A 432 7.83 14.60 -14.10
CA LEU A 432 7.40 15.55 -15.11
C LEU A 432 7.23 16.93 -14.46
N ARG A 433 7.88 17.97 -15.01
CA ARG A 433 7.79 19.35 -14.55
C ARG A 433 7.97 20.30 -15.73
N GLY A 434 7.00 21.19 -15.95
CA GLY A 434 7.03 22.16 -17.04
C GLY A 434 7.11 21.54 -18.44
N GLY A 435 6.56 20.34 -18.63
CA GLY A 435 6.63 19.60 -19.90
C GLY A 435 7.90 18.80 -20.10
N PHE A 436 8.89 18.89 -19.20
CA PHE A 436 10.15 18.16 -19.26
C PHE A 436 10.24 17.11 -18.17
N VAL A 437 10.98 16.03 -18.43
CA VAL A 437 11.29 14.99 -17.46
C VAL A 437 12.55 15.37 -16.70
N ASN A 438 12.38 15.71 -15.41
CA ASN A 438 13.49 15.98 -14.50
C ASN A 438 14.07 14.68 -13.94
N ARG A 439 15.40 14.54 -13.97
CA ARG A 439 16.18 13.48 -13.35
C ARG A 439 17.39 14.06 -12.65
N THR A 440 17.77 13.42 -11.54
CA THR A 440 19.00 13.74 -10.80
C THR A 440 19.91 12.54 -10.76
N TYR A 441 21.22 12.79 -10.83
CA TYR A 441 22.24 11.76 -10.78
C TYR A 441 23.32 12.13 -9.78
N ARG A 442 23.91 11.11 -9.19
CA ARG A 442 25.12 11.18 -8.37
C ARG A 442 26.30 10.73 -9.21
N ILE A 443 27.35 11.54 -9.24
CA ILE A 443 28.60 11.25 -9.93
C ILE A 443 29.70 11.15 -8.86
N THR A 444 30.28 9.97 -8.70
CA THR A 444 31.25 9.69 -7.65
C THR A 444 32.66 9.69 -8.20
N TYR A 445 33.57 10.36 -7.50
CA TYR A 445 35.01 10.36 -7.68
C TYR A 445 35.66 9.86 -6.38
N PRO A 446 36.95 9.49 -6.40
CA PRO A 446 37.62 8.99 -5.20
C PRO A 446 37.59 9.97 -4.01
N ASP A 447 37.64 11.28 -4.27
CA ASP A 447 37.78 12.34 -3.28
C ASP A 447 36.53 13.24 -3.15
N ARG A 448 35.53 13.07 -4.02
CA ARG A 448 34.31 13.92 -4.03
C ARG A 448 33.13 13.30 -4.75
N THR A 449 31.99 13.92 -4.52
CA THR A 449 30.74 13.58 -5.22
C THR A 449 30.16 14.84 -5.83
N LEU A 450 29.66 14.71 -7.08
CA LEU A 450 28.92 15.76 -7.77
C LEU A 450 27.45 15.34 -7.93
N SER A 451 26.57 16.30 -8.00
CA SER A 451 25.18 16.11 -8.41
C SER A 451 24.99 16.63 -9.83
N LEU A 452 24.22 15.92 -10.65
CA LEU A 452 23.77 16.34 -11.95
C LEU A 452 22.24 16.42 -11.94
N SER A 453 21.71 17.60 -12.29
CA SER A 453 20.27 17.80 -12.49
C SER A 453 19.99 18.03 -13.97
N THR A 454 19.08 17.23 -14.53
CA THR A 454 18.67 17.32 -15.92
C THR A 454 17.18 17.56 -16.06
N TYR A 455 16.79 18.30 -17.08
CA TYR A 455 15.44 18.37 -17.63
C TYR A 455 15.55 17.98 -19.10
N ALA A 456 14.75 17.03 -19.57
CA ALA A 456 14.75 16.60 -20.96
C ALA A 456 13.31 16.49 -21.49
N GLU A 457 13.14 16.72 -22.78
CA GLU A 457 11.88 16.40 -23.47
C GLU A 457 11.50 14.95 -23.20
N PRO A 458 10.20 14.59 -23.04
CA PRO A 458 9.78 13.23 -22.88
C PRO A 458 10.20 12.31 -24.02
N GLY A 459 10.45 11.04 -23.72
CA GLY A 459 10.83 10.02 -24.67
C GLY A 459 12.32 9.70 -24.73
N ALA A 460 12.63 8.55 -25.31
CA ALA A 460 13.99 7.99 -25.34
C ALA A 460 15.04 8.86 -26.06
N ALA A 461 14.62 9.75 -26.96
CA ALA A 461 15.48 10.66 -27.72
C ALA A 461 15.31 12.14 -27.30
N GLY A 462 14.52 12.46 -26.27
CA GLY A 462 14.23 13.84 -25.87
C GLY A 462 15.48 14.68 -25.62
N ARG A 463 15.50 15.91 -26.14
CA ARG A 463 16.64 16.84 -25.98
C ARG A 463 16.69 17.39 -24.57
N TYR A 464 17.88 17.73 -24.09
CA TYR A 464 18.05 18.34 -22.77
C TYR A 464 17.71 19.82 -22.82
N GLU A 465 16.79 20.25 -21.98
CA GLU A 465 16.47 21.62 -21.65
C GLU A 465 17.43 22.18 -20.59
N GLN A 466 17.85 21.30 -19.66
CA GLN A 466 18.83 21.60 -18.63
C GLN A 466 19.79 20.44 -18.43
N PHE A 467 21.05 20.76 -18.23
CA PHE A 467 22.10 19.83 -17.85
C PHE A 467 23.09 20.53 -16.92
N LEU A 468 22.83 20.48 -15.60
CA LEU A 468 23.62 21.22 -14.61
C LEU A 468 24.35 20.29 -13.66
N VAL A 469 25.66 20.45 -13.59
CA VAL A 469 26.55 19.77 -12.65
C VAL A 469 26.90 20.71 -11.50
N ALA A 470 26.80 20.25 -10.27
CA ALA A 470 27.15 21.00 -9.06
C ALA A 470 27.86 20.10 -8.05
N PRO A 471 28.61 20.65 -7.09
CA PRO A 471 29.06 19.90 -5.92
C PRO A 471 27.85 19.26 -5.20
N SER A 472 28.01 18.01 -4.75
CA SER A 472 26.99 17.41 -3.88
C SER A 472 27.10 18.04 -2.50
N GLN A 473 25.99 18.51 -1.96
CA GLN A 473 25.92 18.98 -0.57
C GLN A 473 25.99 17.81 0.40
#